data_b6bd83c5ac12aa59b37a3d869cedf101
#
_entry.id   b6bd83c5ac12aa59b37a3d869cedf101
#
_cell.length_a   1.000
_cell.length_b   1.000
_cell.length_c   1.000
_cell.angle_alpha   90.00
_cell.angle_beta   90.00
_cell.angle_gamma   90.00
#
_symmetry.space_group_name_H-M   'P 1'
#
loop_
_entity.id
_entity.type
_entity.pdbx_description
1 polymer ?
#
loop_
_entity_poly.entity_id
_entity_poly.type
_entity_poly.pdbx_seq_one_letter_code
_entity_poly.pdbx_strand_id
1 'polypeptide(L)'
;MTRPTAVLAGQRILVGPNEIAGFTSRIAGALAGGGADVLFFNSQDHLFNPEVHDTPRLKRLLGRAVGTASRWRIRGGFPALLGAMLAGCLKLLAFAKTCFWAQTVVMVGGKGFFGGGLEYAFFRLLGKRVVHVFIGTASRPRYLSGYAKDVVKAGRVNPSALKRLARRTRRQATRIRGISRQASIVIENPLCGHFHERPFVNFFKLGTPLHVARLEQHPRLTGATPAPTPGRLRVLHCPSRPEIKGSARIQAVMEKLIGEGLPIEFRQITGVPHAQVLHEITQCDFVVDELYSDSPLAGFAAESSAFGKAAVVGGYGWKLFPGFLRPEEMPPTATCHPDDLESTVRALVLDPARRMELGAKARAFLEAQWSEVAFAARFARIVTGDIPADWWMKPEDVRYLHGLGLEEGEVRMIIGALVENFGASALQVDHVPGLKTELEKFGRGSAVTR
;
A
#
# COMPACT_ATOMS: atom_id res chain seq x y z
N MET A 1 8.05 30.84 -9.24
CA MET A 1 7.39 29.91 -8.32
C MET A 1 6.06 30.47 -7.92
N THR A 2 4.98 30.08 -8.60
CA THR A 2 3.61 30.43 -8.23
C THR A 2 3.30 29.78 -6.88
N ARG A 3 2.84 30.57 -5.90
CA ARG A 3 2.36 30.05 -4.61
C ARG A 3 1.29 29.00 -4.89
N PRO A 4 1.39 27.77 -4.32
CA PRO A 4 0.33 26.78 -4.50
C PRO A 4 -0.98 27.41 -4.03
N THR A 5 -1.99 27.33 -4.86
CA THR A 5 -3.36 27.76 -4.52
C THR A 5 -3.75 27.01 -3.25
N ALA A 6 -4.12 27.72 -2.19
CA ALA A 6 -4.47 27.16 -0.89
C ALA A 6 -5.86 26.49 -0.97
N VAL A 7 -5.96 25.42 -1.76
CA VAL A 7 -7.22 24.71 -2.07
C VAL A 7 -7.92 24.12 -0.84
N LEU A 8 -7.20 23.97 0.27
CA LEU A 8 -7.68 23.49 1.56
C LEU A 8 -7.64 24.55 2.67
N ALA A 9 -7.53 25.84 2.30
CA ALA A 9 -7.49 26.92 3.29
C ALA A 9 -8.71 26.88 4.24
N GLY A 10 -8.46 27.05 5.54
CA GLY A 10 -9.48 27.00 6.58
C GLY A 10 -9.95 25.60 6.98
N GLN A 11 -9.47 24.53 6.32
CA GLN A 11 -9.78 23.17 6.73
C GLN A 11 -8.88 22.71 7.88
N ARG A 12 -9.47 22.22 8.96
CA ARG A 12 -8.77 21.59 10.09
C ARG A 12 -8.88 20.08 9.97
N ILE A 13 -7.77 19.44 9.66
CA ILE A 13 -7.72 18.01 9.30
C ILE A 13 -6.82 17.26 10.29
N LEU A 14 -7.35 16.24 10.95
CA LEU A 14 -6.53 15.24 11.64
C LEU A 14 -6.17 14.13 10.66
N VAL A 15 -4.89 13.73 10.64
CA VAL A 15 -4.39 12.57 9.91
C VAL A 15 -3.76 11.59 10.89
N GLY A 16 -4.19 10.34 10.89
CA GLY A 16 -3.70 9.30 11.80
C GLY A 16 -4.74 8.20 12.05
N PRO A 17 -4.64 7.42 13.14
CA PRO A 17 -3.57 7.40 14.16
C PRO A 17 -2.40 6.47 13.85
N ASN A 18 -2.34 5.86 12.68
CA ASN A 18 -1.31 4.89 12.34
C ASN A 18 -0.44 5.40 11.20
N GLU A 19 0.87 5.19 11.32
CA GLU A 19 1.81 5.38 10.22
C GLU A 19 2.03 4.06 9.50
N ILE A 20 2.00 4.08 8.17
CA ILE A 20 2.21 2.90 7.35
C ILE A 20 3.23 3.24 6.26
N ALA A 21 4.46 2.83 6.44
CA ALA A 21 5.55 2.98 5.48
C ALA A 21 5.72 4.41 4.92
N GLY A 22 5.56 5.43 5.77
CA GLY A 22 5.66 6.83 5.36
C GLY A 22 4.44 7.38 4.60
N PHE A 23 3.42 6.57 4.33
CA PHE A 23 2.28 6.99 3.53
C PHE A 23 1.37 7.99 4.26
N THR A 24 1.09 7.74 5.54
CA THR A 24 0.21 8.63 6.33
C THR A 24 0.82 10.00 6.55
N SER A 25 2.13 10.06 6.81
CA SER A 25 2.88 11.32 6.93
C SER A 25 2.94 12.08 5.61
N ARG A 26 3.10 11.38 4.48
CA ARG A 26 3.03 12.00 3.14
C ARG A 26 1.66 12.62 2.86
N ILE A 27 0.57 11.96 3.23
CA ILE A 27 -0.78 12.56 3.16
C ILE A 27 -0.83 13.83 4.00
N ALA A 28 -0.36 13.79 5.25
CA ALA A 28 -0.38 14.94 6.14
C ALA A 28 0.43 16.12 5.56
N GLY A 29 1.60 15.84 4.99
CA GLY A 29 2.45 16.83 4.31
C GLY A 29 1.75 17.46 3.10
N ALA A 30 1.16 16.65 2.23
CA ALA A 30 0.45 17.12 1.06
C ALA A 30 -0.76 18.01 1.42
N LEU A 31 -1.54 17.61 2.42
CA LEU A 31 -2.69 18.41 2.88
C LEU A 31 -2.26 19.73 3.51
N ALA A 32 -1.18 19.74 4.29
CA ALA A 32 -0.60 20.95 4.83
C ALA A 32 -0.05 21.87 3.73
N GLY A 33 0.64 21.31 2.73
CA GLY A 33 1.10 22.03 1.53
C GLY A 33 -0.05 22.62 0.72
N GLY A 34 -1.24 21.97 0.73
CA GLY A 34 -2.48 22.47 0.15
C GLY A 34 -3.18 23.56 0.98
N GLY A 35 -2.61 23.99 2.11
CA GLY A 35 -3.12 25.09 2.94
C GLY A 35 -4.03 24.65 4.09
N ALA A 36 -4.20 23.36 4.34
CA ALA A 36 -4.95 22.88 5.51
C ALA A 36 -4.16 23.07 6.80
N ASP A 37 -4.88 23.34 7.90
CA ASP A 37 -4.31 23.22 9.25
C ASP A 37 -4.36 21.73 9.62
N VAL A 38 -3.20 21.06 9.62
CA VAL A 38 -3.09 19.62 9.77
C VAL A 38 -2.53 19.23 11.13
N LEU A 39 -3.28 18.38 11.84
CA LEU A 39 -2.78 17.68 13.01
C LEU A 39 -2.43 16.23 12.61
N PHE A 40 -1.15 15.94 12.51
CA PHE A 40 -0.69 14.57 12.32
C PHE A 40 -0.49 13.89 13.67
N PHE A 41 -1.15 12.73 13.86
CA PHE A 41 -0.99 11.92 15.05
C PHE A 41 -0.56 10.50 14.65
N ASN A 42 0.55 10.04 15.21
CA ASN A 42 1.04 8.69 15.03
C ASN A 42 1.14 7.98 16.38
N SER A 43 0.47 6.84 16.50
CA SER A 43 0.46 6.02 17.73
C SER A 43 1.55 4.95 17.78
N GLN A 44 2.33 4.79 16.72
CA GLN A 44 3.38 3.78 16.59
C GLN A 44 4.54 4.33 15.78
N ASP A 45 5.77 4.22 16.32
CA ASP A 45 6.98 4.50 15.55
C ASP A 45 7.18 3.39 14.51
N HIS A 46 7.38 3.79 13.25
CA HIS A 46 7.68 2.83 12.19
C HIS A 46 9.19 2.63 12.09
N LEU A 47 9.63 1.36 12.10
CA LEU A 47 11.05 0.96 12.11
C LEU A 47 11.87 1.51 10.93
N PHE A 48 11.23 1.79 9.79
CA PHE A 48 11.91 2.17 8.55
C PHE A 48 11.79 3.65 8.18
N ASN A 49 11.03 4.46 8.93
CA ASN A 49 10.88 5.88 8.63
C ASN A 49 10.72 6.71 9.93
N PRO A 50 11.84 7.01 10.63
CA PRO A 50 11.81 7.75 11.88
C PRO A 50 11.58 9.27 11.70
N GLU A 51 11.63 9.79 10.47
CA GLU A 51 11.67 11.24 10.21
C GLU A 51 10.31 11.77 9.75
N VAL A 52 9.48 12.18 10.70
CA VAL A 52 8.44 13.19 10.45
C VAL A 52 8.95 14.51 10.99
N HIS A 53 9.65 15.28 10.14
CA HIS A 53 10.14 16.61 10.47
C HIS A 53 9.00 17.63 10.48
N ASP A 54 9.14 18.62 11.37
CA ASP A 54 8.26 19.75 11.67
C ASP A 54 7.00 19.45 12.47
N THR A 55 7.25 19.14 13.75
CA THR A 55 6.16 19.07 14.70
C THR A 55 6.38 20.04 15.87
N PRO A 56 5.34 20.81 16.27
CA PRO A 56 5.39 21.70 17.44
C PRO A 56 5.91 20.98 18.71
N ARG A 57 6.49 21.75 19.65
CA ARG A 57 7.10 21.21 20.89
C ARG A 57 6.25 20.18 21.63
N LEU A 58 4.92 20.35 21.67
CA LEU A 58 3.98 19.41 22.28
C LEU A 58 3.97 18.03 21.59
N LYS A 59 4.09 18.00 20.27
CA LYS A 59 4.15 16.74 19.50
C LYS A 59 5.46 15.98 19.76
N ARG A 60 6.59 16.68 19.95
CA ARG A 60 7.88 16.06 20.31
C ARG A 60 7.83 15.40 21.68
N LEU A 61 7.17 16.03 22.66
CA LEU A 61 6.96 15.44 23.98
C LEU A 61 6.05 14.22 23.93
N LEU A 62 4.94 14.28 23.17
CA LEU A 62 4.04 13.16 22.96
C LEU A 62 4.74 12.00 22.21
N GLY A 63 5.51 12.29 21.15
CA GLY A 63 6.31 11.29 20.43
C GLY A 63 7.35 10.62 21.32
N ARG A 64 8.09 11.39 22.16
CA ARG A 64 9.03 10.83 23.15
C ARG A 64 8.32 9.97 24.19
N ALA A 65 7.13 10.38 24.66
CA ALA A 65 6.35 9.60 25.62
C ALA A 65 5.82 8.29 25.00
N VAL A 66 5.35 8.32 23.74
CA VAL A 66 4.92 7.13 23.00
C VAL A 66 6.11 6.20 22.73
N GLY A 67 7.26 6.71 22.33
CA GLY A 67 8.49 5.92 22.13
C GLY A 67 8.98 5.30 23.44
N THR A 68 8.87 6.02 24.56
CA THR A 68 9.19 5.49 25.90
C THR A 68 8.20 4.40 26.31
N ALA A 69 6.89 4.62 26.08
CA ALA A 69 5.85 3.64 26.34
C ALA A 69 6.04 2.36 25.51
N SER A 70 6.45 2.50 24.25
CA SER A 70 6.76 1.36 23.37
C SER A 70 7.97 0.57 23.87
N ARG A 71 9.02 1.24 24.30
CA ARG A 71 10.22 0.59 24.88
C ARG A 71 9.90 -0.13 26.19
N TRP A 72 9.04 0.42 27.04
CA TRP A 72 8.60 -0.24 28.27
C TRP A 72 7.76 -1.48 27.99
N ARG A 73 6.91 -1.48 26.95
CA ARG A 73 6.16 -2.68 26.53
C ARG A 73 7.05 -3.86 26.14
N ILE A 74 8.21 -3.60 25.56
CA ILE A 74 9.17 -4.66 25.15
C ILE A 74 9.86 -5.29 26.37
N ARG A 75 10.03 -4.55 27.47
CA ARG A 75 10.74 -5.03 28.67
C ARG A 75 9.93 -6.00 29.54
N GLY A 76 8.61 -6.14 29.30
CA GLY A 76 7.74 -7.02 30.11
C GLY A 76 7.47 -6.50 31.53
N GLY A 77 6.60 -7.18 32.28
CA GLY A 77 6.30 -6.86 33.67
C GLY A 77 5.57 -5.53 33.92
N PHE A 78 5.73 -4.95 35.10
CA PHE A 78 5.10 -3.71 35.53
C PHE A 78 5.39 -2.51 34.63
N PRO A 79 6.62 -2.30 34.09
CA PRO A 79 6.88 -1.26 33.10
C PRO A 79 6.04 -1.37 31.82
N ALA A 80 5.74 -2.60 31.38
CA ALA A 80 4.89 -2.81 30.22
C ALA A 80 3.44 -2.35 30.44
N LEU A 81 2.93 -2.56 31.65
CA LEU A 81 1.59 -2.09 32.04
C LEU A 81 1.52 -0.56 32.07
N LEU A 82 2.49 0.09 32.69
CA LEU A 82 2.59 1.57 32.73
C LEU A 82 2.72 2.14 31.32
N GLY A 83 3.55 1.54 30.45
CA GLY A 83 3.67 1.94 29.06
C GLY A 83 2.36 1.81 28.27
N ALA A 84 1.59 0.74 28.51
CA ALA A 84 0.29 0.55 27.90
C ALA A 84 -0.75 1.60 28.38
N MET A 85 -0.76 1.88 29.69
CA MET A 85 -1.63 2.92 30.27
C MET A 85 -1.29 4.31 29.71
N LEU A 86 -0.02 4.69 29.68
CA LEU A 86 0.42 5.97 29.13
C LEU A 86 0.04 6.10 27.65
N ALA A 87 0.28 5.08 26.85
CA ALA A 87 -0.14 5.06 25.45
C ALA A 87 -1.67 5.17 25.30
N GLY A 88 -2.45 4.55 26.19
CA GLY A 88 -3.90 4.68 26.25
C GLY A 88 -4.34 6.11 26.56
N CYS A 89 -3.76 6.73 27.58
CA CYS A 89 -4.04 8.13 27.95
C CYS A 89 -3.71 9.10 26.80
N LEU A 90 -2.57 8.91 26.14
CA LEU A 90 -2.16 9.75 25.00
C LEU A 90 -3.13 9.61 23.82
N LYS A 91 -3.60 8.40 23.54
CA LYS A 91 -4.64 8.17 22.52
C LYS A 91 -5.96 8.84 22.88
N LEU A 92 -6.36 8.79 24.14
CA LEU A 92 -7.58 9.47 24.62
C LEU A 92 -7.46 10.99 24.49
N LEU A 93 -6.32 11.57 24.85
CA LEU A 93 -6.06 13.01 24.71
C LEU A 93 -6.07 13.43 23.23
N ALA A 94 -5.43 12.65 22.35
CA ALA A 94 -5.45 12.92 20.91
C ALA A 94 -6.87 12.81 20.35
N PHE A 95 -7.62 11.80 20.78
CA PHE A 95 -9.03 11.62 20.40
C PHE A 95 -9.90 12.79 20.87
N ALA A 96 -9.79 13.19 22.13
CA ALA A 96 -10.52 14.33 22.68
C ALA A 96 -10.18 15.63 21.92
N LYS A 97 -8.88 15.90 21.71
CA LYS A 97 -8.45 17.04 20.89
C LYS A 97 -9.04 17.01 19.48
N THR A 98 -9.08 15.84 18.85
CA THR A 98 -9.70 15.64 17.53
C THR A 98 -11.18 16.01 17.55
N CYS A 99 -11.92 15.57 18.57
CA CYS A 99 -13.35 15.85 18.70
C CYS A 99 -13.68 17.35 18.74
N PHE A 100 -12.84 18.13 19.38
CA PHE A 100 -13.08 19.58 19.52
C PHE A 100 -12.48 20.41 18.37
N TRP A 101 -11.39 19.95 17.77
CA TRP A 101 -10.62 20.75 16.83
C TRP A 101 -10.87 20.39 15.36
N ALA A 102 -10.82 19.11 14.98
CA ALA A 102 -10.87 18.69 13.58
C ALA A 102 -12.28 18.84 12.99
N GLN A 103 -12.35 19.26 11.73
CA GLN A 103 -13.56 19.17 10.89
C GLN A 103 -13.58 17.87 10.11
N THR A 104 -12.41 17.46 9.62
CA THR A 104 -12.20 16.21 8.88
C THR A 104 -11.18 15.34 9.60
N VAL A 105 -11.45 14.04 9.66
CA VAL A 105 -10.56 13.02 10.23
C VAL A 105 -10.19 12.05 9.13
N VAL A 106 -8.91 11.96 8.81
CA VAL A 106 -8.35 11.03 7.83
C VAL A 106 -7.72 9.87 8.57
N MET A 107 -8.30 8.69 8.44
CA MET A 107 -7.78 7.47 9.04
C MET A 107 -7.18 6.56 7.97
N VAL A 108 -5.99 6.03 8.22
CA VAL A 108 -5.26 5.19 7.27
C VAL A 108 -5.05 3.79 7.84
N GLY A 109 -5.27 2.78 7.00
CA GLY A 109 -5.02 1.38 7.33
C GLY A 109 -6.22 0.65 7.92
N GLY A 110 -5.96 -0.38 8.72
CA GLY A 110 -7.03 -1.29 9.18
C GLY A 110 -7.53 -1.05 10.60
N LYS A 111 -7.06 -0.01 11.30
CA LYS A 111 -7.41 0.25 12.70
C LYS A 111 -7.55 1.75 12.93
N GLY A 112 -8.54 2.12 13.73
CA GLY A 112 -8.68 3.48 14.25
C GLY A 112 -7.96 3.68 15.60
N PHE A 113 -8.41 4.66 16.38
CA PHE A 113 -7.83 4.99 17.69
C PHE A 113 -7.98 3.83 18.69
N PHE A 114 -9.15 3.20 18.72
CA PHE A 114 -9.51 2.15 19.71
C PHE A 114 -9.69 0.77 19.07
N GLY A 115 -9.60 0.66 17.74
CA GLY A 115 -9.64 -0.62 17.02
C GLY A 115 -11.03 -1.25 16.89
N GLY A 116 -12.07 -0.69 17.49
CA GLY A 116 -13.43 -1.24 17.53
C GLY A 116 -14.43 -0.60 16.56
N GLY A 117 -14.10 0.53 15.98
CA GLY A 117 -15.00 1.26 15.07
C GLY A 117 -16.01 2.17 15.75
N LEU A 118 -16.12 2.15 17.08
CA LEU A 118 -17.02 3.03 17.84
C LEU A 118 -16.67 4.52 17.65
N GLU A 119 -15.39 4.85 17.47
CA GLU A 119 -14.92 6.19 17.19
C GLU A 119 -15.51 6.78 15.91
N TYR A 120 -15.80 5.97 14.90
CA TYR A 120 -16.43 6.45 13.66
C TYR A 120 -17.86 6.93 13.89
N ALA A 121 -18.64 6.16 14.68
CA ALA A 121 -19.99 6.54 15.06
C ALA A 121 -19.97 7.84 15.88
N PHE A 122 -19.00 7.97 16.80
CA PHE A 122 -18.84 9.14 17.64
C PHE A 122 -18.44 10.38 16.81
N PHE A 123 -17.47 10.27 15.90
CA PHE A 123 -17.12 11.37 14.99
C PHE A 123 -18.31 11.80 14.14
N ARG A 124 -19.08 10.84 13.62
CA ARG A 124 -20.30 11.15 12.86
C ARG A 124 -21.35 11.88 13.70
N LEU A 125 -21.55 11.46 14.94
CA LEU A 125 -22.48 12.13 15.89
C LEU A 125 -22.04 13.59 16.13
N LEU A 126 -20.74 13.85 16.18
CA LEU A 126 -20.18 15.21 16.33
C LEU A 126 -20.11 15.98 14.99
N GLY A 127 -20.75 15.50 13.92
CA GLY A 127 -20.76 16.13 12.62
C GLY A 127 -19.39 16.16 11.91
N LYS A 128 -18.43 15.31 12.32
CA LYS A 128 -17.11 15.24 11.68
C LYS A 128 -17.17 14.45 10.39
N ARG A 129 -16.50 14.92 9.36
CA ARG A 129 -16.27 14.14 8.14
C ARG A 129 -15.17 13.12 8.39
N VAL A 130 -15.46 11.85 8.21
CA VAL A 130 -14.47 10.77 8.38
C VAL A 130 -14.12 10.18 7.02
N VAL A 131 -12.88 10.35 6.60
CA VAL A 131 -12.32 9.74 5.40
C VAL A 131 -11.44 8.57 5.82
N HIS A 132 -11.78 7.37 5.39
CA HIS A 132 -10.98 6.18 5.68
C HIS A 132 -10.27 5.70 4.42
N VAL A 133 -8.94 5.63 4.50
CA VAL A 133 -8.07 5.15 3.41
C VAL A 133 -7.56 3.75 3.77
N PHE A 134 -8.08 2.73 3.08
CA PHE A 134 -7.53 1.40 3.18
C PHE A 134 -6.31 1.26 2.28
N ILE A 135 -5.26 0.62 2.79
CA ILE A 135 -4.05 0.32 2.03
C ILE A 135 -3.53 -1.09 2.33
N GLY A 136 -3.05 -1.75 1.32
CA GLY A 136 -2.37 -3.03 1.42
C GLY A 136 -3.19 -4.12 2.12
N THR A 137 -2.62 -4.73 3.15
CA THR A 137 -3.23 -5.85 3.89
C THR A 137 -4.38 -5.45 4.81
N ALA A 138 -4.71 -4.15 4.90
CA ALA A 138 -5.80 -3.67 5.76
C ALA A 138 -7.16 -4.21 5.28
N SER A 139 -7.40 -4.20 3.98
CA SER A 139 -8.67 -4.57 3.32
C SER A 139 -8.56 -5.85 2.49
N ARG A 140 -7.42 -6.11 1.84
CA ARG A 140 -7.25 -7.33 1.03
C ARG A 140 -7.67 -8.57 1.80
N PRO A 141 -8.53 -9.43 1.22
CA PRO A 141 -8.92 -10.69 1.86
C PRO A 141 -7.71 -11.50 2.30
N ARG A 142 -7.77 -12.04 3.49
CA ARG A 142 -6.63 -12.78 4.04
C ARG A 142 -6.23 -13.98 3.20
N TYR A 143 -7.20 -14.62 2.56
CA TYR A 143 -6.97 -15.74 1.65
C TYR A 143 -6.36 -15.33 0.30
N LEU A 144 -6.33 -14.02 -0.01
CA LEU A 144 -5.66 -13.42 -1.15
C LEU A 144 -4.36 -12.70 -0.75
N SER A 145 -3.77 -13.03 0.38
CA SER A 145 -2.57 -12.37 0.89
C SER A 145 -1.46 -13.36 1.13
N GLY A 146 -0.22 -13.01 0.78
CA GLY A 146 0.98 -13.80 1.05
C GLY A 146 1.16 -14.22 2.52
N TYR A 147 0.42 -13.60 3.44
CA TYR A 147 0.33 -14.06 4.83
C TYR A 147 -0.45 -15.38 5.00
N ALA A 148 -1.08 -15.89 3.94
CA ALA A 148 -1.73 -17.20 3.95
C ALA A 148 -0.82 -18.34 3.45
N LYS A 149 0.45 -18.06 3.16
CA LYS A 149 1.42 -19.10 2.70
C LYS A 149 1.60 -20.26 3.68
N ASP A 150 1.34 -20.04 4.98
CA ASP A 150 1.35 -21.12 5.98
C ASP A 150 0.19 -22.12 5.82
N VAL A 151 -0.83 -21.79 5.05
CA VAL A 151 -1.98 -22.65 4.78
C VAL A 151 -1.65 -23.75 3.76
N VAL A 152 -0.81 -23.42 2.76
CA VAL A 152 -0.37 -24.39 1.75
C VAL A 152 1.14 -24.55 1.85
N LYS A 153 1.60 -25.79 2.07
CA LYS A 153 3.02 -26.14 2.08
C LYS A 153 3.21 -27.42 1.28
N ALA A 154 4.13 -27.39 0.32
CA ALA A 154 4.42 -28.55 -0.55
C ALA A 154 3.15 -29.17 -1.15
N GLY A 155 2.23 -28.35 -1.63
CA GLY A 155 0.98 -28.82 -2.25
C GLY A 155 -0.05 -29.42 -1.28
N ARG A 156 0.14 -29.25 0.04
CA ARG A 156 -0.78 -29.79 1.06
C ARG A 156 -1.35 -28.67 1.91
N VAL A 157 -2.65 -28.78 2.20
CA VAL A 157 -3.36 -27.81 3.08
C VAL A 157 -3.17 -28.19 4.55
N ASN A 158 -2.76 -27.19 5.35
CA ASN A 158 -2.70 -27.30 6.81
C ASN A 158 -4.06 -26.97 7.43
N PRO A 159 -4.81 -27.94 8.01
CA PRO A 159 -6.16 -27.72 8.51
C PRO A 159 -6.22 -26.66 9.65
N SER A 160 -5.22 -26.66 10.53
CA SER A 160 -5.15 -25.70 11.65
C SER A 160 -4.92 -24.28 11.16
N ALA A 161 -4.04 -24.09 10.17
CA ALA A 161 -3.81 -22.79 9.54
C ALA A 161 -5.06 -22.32 8.77
N LEU A 162 -5.73 -23.23 8.04
CA LEU A 162 -6.96 -22.95 7.32
C LEU A 162 -8.08 -22.46 8.26
N LYS A 163 -8.30 -23.15 9.40
CA LYS A 163 -9.28 -22.74 10.42
C LYS A 163 -8.96 -21.36 11.00
N ARG A 164 -7.67 -21.07 11.25
CA ARG A 164 -7.23 -19.74 11.69
C ARG A 164 -7.50 -18.68 10.61
N LEU A 165 -7.23 -19.02 9.34
CA LEU A 165 -7.47 -18.14 8.19
C LEU A 165 -8.95 -17.78 8.08
N ALA A 166 -9.87 -18.76 8.06
CA ALA A 166 -11.31 -18.54 8.00
C ALA A 166 -11.79 -17.58 9.11
N ARG A 167 -11.39 -17.84 10.36
CA ARG A 167 -11.73 -16.98 11.50
C ARG A 167 -11.17 -15.55 11.36
N ARG A 168 -9.93 -15.41 10.89
CA ARG A 168 -9.29 -14.10 10.68
C ARG A 168 -9.95 -13.33 9.55
N THR A 169 -10.33 -14.01 8.46
CA THR A 169 -11.06 -13.43 7.33
C THR A 169 -12.41 -12.88 7.78
N ARG A 170 -13.20 -13.67 8.52
CA ARG A 170 -14.50 -13.23 9.08
C ARG A 170 -14.34 -11.97 9.95
N ARG A 171 -13.37 -11.95 10.87
CA ARG A 171 -13.09 -10.77 11.72
C ARG A 171 -12.67 -9.55 10.91
N GLN A 172 -11.88 -9.76 9.86
CA GLN A 172 -11.46 -8.68 8.96
C GLN A 172 -12.66 -8.11 8.21
N ALA A 173 -13.47 -8.94 7.59
CA ALA A 173 -14.66 -8.53 6.85
C ALA A 173 -15.65 -7.76 7.74
N THR A 174 -15.96 -8.28 8.94
CA THR A 174 -16.83 -7.60 9.92
C THR A 174 -16.30 -6.20 10.26
N ARG A 175 -14.99 -6.07 10.49
CA ARG A 175 -14.36 -4.77 10.79
C ARG A 175 -14.47 -3.81 9.61
N ILE A 176 -14.15 -4.25 8.38
CA ILE A 176 -14.18 -3.41 7.18
C ILE A 176 -15.60 -2.92 6.92
N ARG A 177 -16.59 -3.80 6.99
CA ARG A 177 -18.02 -3.44 6.87
C ARG A 177 -18.43 -2.42 7.92
N GLY A 178 -18.02 -2.62 9.18
CA GLY A 178 -18.28 -1.68 10.26
C GLY A 178 -17.70 -0.30 10.01
N ILE A 179 -16.44 -0.21 9.57
CA ILE A 179 -15.79 1.04 9.19
C ILE A 179 -16.52 1.66 7.99
N SER A 180 -16.74 0.90 6.93
CA SER A 180 -17.37 1.40 5.70
C SER A 180 -18.76 1.96 5.94
N ARG A 181 -19.57 1.35 6.79
CA ARG A 181 -20.92 1.84 7.12
C ARG A 181 -20.90 3.18 7.85
N GLN A 182 -19.85 3.46 8.60
CA GLN A 182 -19.78 4.63 9.49
C GLN A 182 -18.87 5.76 8.96
N ALA A 183 -17.87 5.45 8.15
CA ALA A 183 -17.06 6.45 7.50
C ALA A 183 -17.89 7.27 6.52
N SER A 184 -17.65 8.58 6.42
CA SER A 184 -18.31 9.43 5.43
C SER A 184 -17.88 9.04 4.02
N ILE A 185 -16.59 8.75 3.84
CA ILE A 185 -15.97 8.35 2.57
C ILE A 185 -14.96 7.25 2.86
N VAL A 186 -14.97 6.23 2.01
CA VAL A 186 -13.97 5.18 1.99
C VAL A 186 -13.17 5.29 0.70
N ILE A 187 -11.84 5.20 0.81
CA ILE A 187 -10.91 5.16 -0.31
C ILE A 187 -10.23 3.79 -0.30
N GLU A 188 -10.29 3.08 -1.42
CA GLU A 188 -9.81 1.71 -1.52
C GLU A 188 -9.20 1.42 -2.88
N ASN A 189 -8.21 0.51 -2.91
CA ASN A 189 -7.75 -0.10 -4.14
C ASN A 189 -8.86 -0.98 -4.73
N PRO A 190 -9.30 -0.78 -5.99
CA PRO A 190 -10.32 -1.58 -6.63
C PRO A 190 -10.09 -3.09 -6.58
N LEU A 191 -8.82 -3.51 -6.60
CA LEU A 191 -8.44 -4.93 -6.48
C LEU A 191 -8.55 -5.48 -5.04
N CYS A 192 -8.84 -4.64 -4.04
CA CYS A 192 -8.96 -5.02 -2.63
C CYS A 192 -10.36 -4.80 -2.04
N GLY A 193 -11.31 -4.32 -2.83
CA GLY A 193 -12.64 -3.89 -2.39
C GLY A 193 -13.63 -4.98 -2.00
N HIS A 194 -13.23 -6.24 -1.89
CA HIS A 194 -14.07 -7.43 -1.72
C HIS A 194 -15.08 -7.38 -0.58
N PHE A 195 -14.81 -6.66 0.51
CA PHE A 195 -15.64 -6.66 1.70
C PHE A 195 -16.52 -5.42 1.86
N HIS A 196 -16.46 -4.48 0.91
CA HIS A 196 -17.30 -3.29 0.94
C HIS A 196 -18.73 -3.62 0.48
N GLU A 197 -19.72 -3.12 1.21
CA GLU A 197 -21.15 -3.28 0.93
C GLU A 197 -21.76 -1.99 0.36
N ARG A 198 -20.93 -0.96 0.13
CA ARG A 198 -21.34 0.33 -0.43
C ARG A 198 -20.20 0.88 -1.31
N PRO A 199 -20.52 1.81 -2.22
CA PRO A 199 -19.51 2.42 -3.08
C PRO A 199 -18.34 3.03 -2.30
N PHE A 200 -17.16 2.95 -2.90
CA PHE A 200 -15.93 3.53 -2.38
C PHE A 200 -15.19 4.30 -3.48
N VAL A 201 -14.33 5.23 -3.09
CA VAL A 201 -13.51 6.00 -4.02
C VAL A 201 -12.28 5.19 -4.42
N ASN A 202 -12.02 5.12 -5.71
CA ASN A 202 -10.86 4.45 -6.27
C ASN A 202 -9.56 5.14 -5.81
N PHE A 203 -8.72 4.40 -5.10
CA PHE A 203 -7.44 4.88 -4.58
C PHE A 203 -6.53 5.48 -5.68
N PHE A 204 -6.50 4.89 -6.87
CA PHE A 204 -5.63 5.35 -7.96
C PHE A 204 -6.04 6.70 -8.53
N LYS A 205 -7.29 7.12 -8.35
CA LYS A 205 -7.76 8.47 -8.70
C LYS A 205 -7.14 9.54 -7.80
N LEU A 206 -6.78 9.20 -6.55
CA LEU A 206 -6.03 10.07 -5.66
C LEU A 206 -4.52 9.94 -5.86
N GLY A 207 -4.05 8.71 -5.98
CA GLY A 207 -2.64 8.37 -6.04
C GLY A 207 -1.93 8.42 -4.69
N THR A 208 -0.62 8.32 -4.74
CA THR A 208 0.27 8.41 -3.58
C THR A 208 1.01 9.73 -3.62
N PRO A 209 0.87 10.62 -2.62
CA PRO A 209 1.58 11.91 -2.64
C PRO A 209 3.09 11.67 -2.49
N LEU A 210 3.85 12.06 -3.52
CA LEU A 210 5.30 11.97 -3.55
C LEU A 210 5.91 13.34 -3.80
N HIS A 211 6.96 13.64 -3.04
CA HIS A 211 7.76 14.84 -3.21
C HIS A 211 9.07 14.48 -3.90
N VAL A 212 9.06 14.46 -5.25
CA VAL A 212 10.21 14.02 -6.07
C VAL A 212 11.49 14.77 -5.69
N ALA A 213 11.45 16.11 -5.63
CA ALA A 213 12.63 16.91 -5.27
C ALA A 213 13.19 16.61 -3.87
N ARG A 214 12.33 16.22 -2.92
CA ARG A 214 12.79 15.83 -1.57
C ARG A 214 13.50 14.48 -1.58
N LEU A 215 13.06 13.54 -2.40
CA LEU A 215 13.76 12.26 -2.58
C LEU A 215 15.14 12.48 -3.20
N GLU A 216 15.27 13.37 -4.18
CA GLU A 216 16.54 13.71 -4.81
C GLU A 216 17.53 14.43 -3.88
N GLN A 217 17.01 15.22 -2.93
CA GLN A 217 17.83 15.93 -1.93
C GLN A 217 18.27 15.04 -0.77
N HIS A 218 17.83 13.78 -0.73
CA HIS A 218 18.22 12.87 0.35
C HIS A 218 19.76 12.71 0.37
N PRO A 219 20.41 12.78 1.55
CA PRO A 219 21.85 12.67 1.66
C PRO A 219 22.37 11.42 0.94
N ARG A 220 23.24 11.60 -0.03
CA ARG A 220 23.91 10.47 -0.71
C ARG A 220 24.86 9.84 0.28
N LEU A 221 24.68 8.55 0.55
CA LEU A 221 25.65 7.79 1.33
C LEU A 221 26.90 7.60 0.48
N THR A 222 28.03 8.11 0.94
CA THR A 222 29.33 7.88 0.31
C THR A 222 29.90 6.56 0.79
N GLY A 223 30.35 5.71 -0.13
CA GLY A 223 31.15 4.52 0.19
C GLY A 223 30.38 3.23 0.55
N ALA A 224 29.04 3.23 0.58
CA ALA A 224 28.26 2.06 1.01
C ALA A 224 27.91 1.09 -0.14
N THR A 225 27.95 1.51 -1.39
CA THR A 225 27.56 0.72 -2.56
C THR A 225 28.75 0.53 -3.49
N PRO A 226 29.08 -0.70 -3.87
CA PRO A 226 30.09 -0.94 -4.90
C PRO A 226 29.70 -0.24 -6.21
N ALA A 227 30.68 0.29 -6.92
CA ALA A 227 30.45 0.87 -8.26
C ALA A 227 29.80 -0.18 -9.20
N PRO A 228 28.93 0.24 -10.13
CA PRO A 228 28.40 -0.67 -11.15
C PRO A 228 29.51 -1.33 -11.94
N THR A 229 29.38 -2.61 -12.26
CA THR A 229 30.35 -3.34 -13.08
C THR A 229 30.34 -2.77 -14.50
N PRO A 230 31.46 -2.31 -15.02
CA PRO A 230 31.54 -1.78 -16.39
C PRO A 230 30.98 -2.77 -17.42
N GLY A 231 30.18 -2.27 -18.36
CA GLY A 231 29.56 -3.08 -19.42
C GLY A 231 28.42 -3.97 -18.98
N ARG A 232 27.98 -3.89 -17.72
CA ARG A 232 26.79 -4.60 -17.21
C ARG A 232 25.69 -3.63 -16.79
N LEU A 233 24.45 -4.05 -16.97
CA LEU A 233 23.27 -3.34 -16.49
C LEU A 233 22.93 -3.78 -15.06
N ARG A 234 22.92 -2.85 -14.14
CA ARG A 234 22.57 -3.13 -12.76
C ARG A 234 21.04 -3.15 -12.60
N VAL A 235 20.51 -4.32 -12.32
CA VAL A 235 19.08 -4.53 -12.01
C VAL A 235 18.92 -4.66 -10.50
N LEU A 236 18.15 -3.75 -9.90
CA LEU A 236 17.95 -3.70 -8.45
C LEU A 236 16.63 -4.32 -8.05
N HIS A 237 16.64 -5.15 -7.01
CA HIS A 237 15.48 -5.68 -6.31
C HIS A 237 15.63 -5.42 -4.81
N CYS A 238 14.67 -4.68 -4.21
CA CYS A 238 14.73 -4.31 -2.80
C CYS A 238 13.46 -4.74 -2.04
N PRO A 239 13.32 -6.03 -1.75
CA PRO A 239 12.12 -6.54 -1.08
C PRO A 239 12.17 -6.30 0.42
N SER A 240 11.12 -5.69 0.99
CA SER A 240 10.92 -5.65 2.43
C SER A 240 10.60 -7.04 3.03
N ARG A 241 10.03 -7.92 2.21
CA ARG A 241 9.70 -9.33 2.53
C ARG A 241 9.88 -10.18 1.29
N PRO A 242 11.06 -10.82 1.13
CA PRO A 242 11.40 -11.60 -0.05
C PRO A 242 10.37 -12.67 -0.42
N GLU A 243 9.83 -13.36 0.58
CA GLU A 243 8.84 -14.43 0.42
C GLU A 243 7.49 -13.94 -0.15
N ILE A 244 7.12 -12.68 0.10
CA ILE A 244 5.87 -12.08 -0.40
C ILE A 244 6.10 -11.42 -1.75
N LYS A 245 7.28 -10.83 -1.95
CA LYS A 245 7.63 -10.11 -3.19
C LYS A 245 7.96 -11.05 -4.37
N GLY A 246 8.03 -12.36 -4.15
CA GLY A 246 8.39 -13.34 -5.19
C GLY A 246 9.88 -13.37 -5.52
N SER A 247 10.74 -12.99 -4.56
CA SER A 247 12.17 -12.79 -4.77
C SER A 247 12.88 -14.05 -5.28
N ALA A 248 12.51 -15.23 -4.82
CA ALA A 248 13.10 -16.48 -5.29
C ALA A 248 12.90 -16.71 -6.80
N ARG A 249 11.70 -16.40 -7.31
CA ARG A 249 11.39 -16.52 -8.74
C ARG A 249 12.07 -15.41 -9.54
N ILE A 250 12.12 -14.18 -9.01
CA ILE A 250 12.86 -13.06 -9.61
C ILE A 250 14.33 -13.45 -9.75
N GLN A 251 14.95 -13.96 -8.68
CA GLN A 251 16.34 -14.39 -8.70
C GLN A 251 16.58 -15.49 -9.74
N ALA A 252 15.75 -16.52 -9.79
CA ALA A 252 15.88 -17.61 -10.77
C ALA A 252 15.82 -17.10 -12.22
N VAL A 253 14.94 -16.13 -12.51
CA VAL A 253 14.87 -15.49 -13.83
C VAL A 253 16.15 -14.70 -14.12
N MET A 254 16.67 -13.95 -13.16
CA MET A 254 17.92 -13.21 -13.37
C MET A 254 19.11 -14.13 -13.60
N GLU A 255 19.23 -15.20 -12.79
CA GLU A 255 20.29 -16.22 -12.96
C GLU A 255 20.23 -16.88 -14.34
N LYS A 256 19.02 -17.21 -14.81
CA LYS A 256 18.81 -17.76 -16.17
C LYS A 256 19.30 -16.77 -17.25
N LEU A 257 18.85 -15.50 -17.18
CA LEU A 257 19.22 -14.47 -18.16
C LEU A 257 20.72 -14.20 -18.17
N ILE A 258 21.36 -14.20 -17.01
CA ILE A 258 22.83 -14.06 -16.89
C ILE A 258 23.51 -15.30 -17.50
N GLY A 259 23.01 -16.50 -17.23
CA GLY A 259 23.54 -17.74 -17.82
C GLY A 259 23.43 -17.80 -19.34
N GLU A 260 22.45 -17.12 -19.92
CA GLU A 260 22.28 -16.95 -21.37
C GLU A 260 23.17 -15.84 -21.97
N GLY A 261 24.02 -15.21 -21.15
CA GLY A 261 24.98 -14.20 -21.60
C GLY A 261 24.47 -12.76 -21.60
N LEU A 262 23.28 -12.45 -21.07
CA LEU A 262 22.85 -11.06 -20.96
C LEU A 262 23.74 -10.30 -19.96
N PRO A 263 24.10 -9.02 -20.26
CA PRO A 263 25.03 -8.24 -19.45
C PRO A 263 24.34 -7.67 -18.18
N ILE A 264 23.82 -8.54 -17.33
CA ILE A 264 23.09 -8.18 -16.10
C ILE A 264 24.01 -8.29 -14.88
N GLU A 265 24.02 -7.26 -14.04
CA GLU A 265 24.46 -7.28 -12.66
C GLU A 265 23.21 -7.25 -11.76
N PHE A 266 22.76 -8.40 -11.30
CA PHE A 266 21.59 -8.47 -10.42
C PHE A 266 21.98 -8.19 -8.98
N ARG A 267 21.30 -7.21 -8.37
CA ARG A 267 21.53 -6.79 -6.98
C ARG A 267 20.25 -6.87 -6.17
N GLN A 268 20.21 -7.79 -5.22
CA GLN A 268 19.13 -7.87 -4.23
C GLN A 268 19.63 -7.35 -2.89
N ILE A 269 18.89 -6.40 -2.30
CA ILE A 269 19.18 -5.85 -0.97
C ILE A 269 17.95 -5.90 -0.07
N THR A 270 18.13 -6.24 1.20
CA THR A 270 17.06 -6.33 2.19
C THR A 270 17.52 -5.83 3.54
N GLY A 271 16.58 -5.32 4.34
CA GLY A 271 16.86 -4.96 5.74
C GLY A 271 17.78 -3.75 5.93
N VAL A 272 17.99 -2.95 4.90
CA VAL A 272 18.83 -1.75 4.96
C VAL A 272 17.99 -0.50 5.25
N PRO A 273 18.61 0.58 5.80
CA PRO A 273 17.95 1.85 5.98
C PRO A 273 17.42 2.44 4.67
N HIS A 274 16.30 3.18 4.71
CA HIS A 274 15.68 3.78 3.53
C HIS A 274 16.62 4.68 2.73
N ALA A 275 17.49 5.45 3.42
CA ALA A 275 18.53 6.25 2.76
C ALA A 275 19.45 5.41 1.84
N GLN A 276 19.79 4.20 2.27
CA GLN A 276 20.59 3.29 1.44
C GLN A 276 19.79 2.77 0.25
N VAL A 277 18.50 2.49 0.42
CA VAL A 277 17.63 2.11 -0.72
C VAL A 277 17.62 3.20 -1.78
N LEU A 278 17.42 4.46 -1.38
CA LEU A 278 17.45 5.60 -2.31
C LEU A 278 18.81 5.75 -3.01
N HIS A 279 19.89 5.54 -2.28
CA HIS A 279 21.23 5.55 -2.88
C HIS A 279 21.41 4.44 -3.91
N GLU A 280 21.00 3.19 -3.61
CA GLU A 280 21.07 2.06 -4.55
C GLU A 280 20.23 2.31 -5.82
N ILE A 281 19.08 2.96 -5.70
CA ILE A 281 18.26 3.37 -6.86
C ILE A 281 19.04 4.30 -7.77
N THR A 282 19.84 5.23 -7.24
CA THR A 282 20.64 6.12 -8.09
C THR A 282 21.71 5.38 -8.89
N GLN A 283 22.17 4.23 -8.41
CA GLN A 283 23.25 3.43 -8.99
C GLN A 283 22.74 2.30 -9.89
N CYS A 284 21.44 2.09 -10.04
CA CYS A 284 20.90 1.05 -10.90
C CYS A 284 20.43 1.60 -12.26
N ASP A 285 20.23 0.71 -13.23
CA ASP A 285 19.68 1.03 -14.55
C ASP A 285 18.15 0.94 -14.54
N PHE A 286 17.61 -0.09 -13.90
CA PHE A 286 16.17 -0.25 -13.66
C PHE A 286 15.92 -1.17 -12.46
N VAL A 287 14.66 -1.25 -12.04
CA VAL A 287 14.29 -2.07 -10.88
C VAL A 287 13.26 -3.14 -11.23
N VAL A 288 13.28 -4.24 -10.45
CA VAL A 288 12.17 -5.20 -10.37
C VAL A 288 11.59 -5.08 -8.97
N ASP A 289 10.35 -4.59 -8.84
CA ASP A 289 9.76 -4.35 -7.52
C ASP A 289 9.21 -5.64 -6.92
N GLU A 290 8.10 -6.13 -7.42
CA GLU A 290 7.46 -7.33 -6.91
C GLU A 290 6.77 -8.11 -8.03
N LEU A 291 6.64 -9.44 -7.84
CA LEU A 291 6.11 -10.33 -8.85
C LEU A 291 4.59 -10.54 -8.76
N TYR A 292 4.00 -10.34 -7.60
CA TYR A 292 2.58 -10.62 -7.34
C TYR A 292 1.86 -9.38 -6.80
N SER A 293 1.96 -8.26 -7.51
CA SER A 293 1.40 -6.98 -7.08
C SER A 293 -0.07 -6.81 -7.45
N ASP A 294 -0.77 -5.98 -6.68
CA ASP A 294 -2.08 -5.43 -7.00
C ASP A 294 -2.02 -3.90 -7.20
N SER A 295 -0.82 -3.35 -7.37
CA SER A 295 -0.58 -1.96 -7.68
C SER A 295 0.51 -1.84 -8.74
N PRO A 296 0.28 -1.11 -9.85
CA PRO A 296 1.28 -0.93 -10.89
C PRO A 296 2.44 -0.05 -10.44
N LEU A 297 2.27 0.73 -9.38
CA LEU A 297 3.27 1.66 -8.87
C LEU A 297 3.23 1.69 -7.34
N ALA A 298 3.73 0.61 -6.71
CA ALA A 298 3.90 0.52 -5.26
C ALA A 298 5.12 1.33 -4.78
N GLY A 299 5.36 1.39 -3.48
CA GLY A 299 6.32 2.32 -2.88
C GLY A 299 7.70 2.31 -3.50
N PHE A 300 8.33 1.12 -3.67
CA PHE A 300 9.68 1.02 -4.23
C PHE A 300 9.71 1.39 -5.73
N ALA A 301 8.74 0.92 -6.52
CA ALA A 301 8.60 1.31 -7.92
C ALA A 301 8.36 2.82 -8.06
N ALA A 302 7.54 3.43 -7.18
CA ALA A 302 7.28 4.86 -7.20
C ALA A 302 8.53 5.68 -6.84
N GLU A 303 9.31 5.27 -5.83
CA GLU A 303 10.57 5.91 -5.48
C GLU A 303 11.59 5.78 -6.63
N SER A 304 11.68 4.62 -7.27
CA SER A 304 12.56 4.41 -8.44
C SER A 304 12.16 5.30 -9.61
N SER A 305 10.85 5.43 -9.85
CA SER A 305 10.32 6.32 -10.89
C SER A 305 10.63 7.79 -10.62
N ALA A 306 10.69 8.23 -9.35
CA ALA A 306 11.11 9.59 -9.01
C ALA A 306 12.55 9.89 -9.46
N PHE A 307 13.41 8.88 -9.51
CA PHE A 307 14.77 8.98 -10.07
C PHE A 307 14.85 8.68 -11.58
N GLY A 308 13.71 8.61 -12.27
CA GLY A 308 13.65 8.32 -13.69
C GLY A 308 14.06 6.88 -14.06
N LYS A 309 13.98 5.95 -13.09
CA LYS A 309 14.30 4.53 -13.34
C LYS A 309 13.04 3.78 -13.73
N ALA A 310 13.12 2.98 -14.80
CA ALA A 310 12.06 2.07 -15.18
C ALA A 310 11.83 1.02 -14.08
N ALA A 311 10.57 0.62 -13.87
CA ALA A 311 10.22 -0.42 -12.92
C ALA A 311 9.47 -1.55 -13.62
N VAL A 312 9.86 -2.80 -13.33
CA VAL A 312 9.10 -4.01 -13.68
C VAL A 312 8.24 -4.39 -12.48
N VAL A 313 6.94 -4.59 -12.73
CA VAL A 313 5.97 -4.97 -11.69
C VAL A 313 5.11 -6.12 -12.20
N GLY A 314 5.28 -7.29 -11.61
CA GLY A 314 4.46 -8.46 -11.90
C GLY A 314 3.11 -8.42 -11.18
N GLY A 315 2.08 -9.03 -11.78
CA GLY A 315 0.77 -9.16 -11.13
C GLY A 315 -0.28 -9.77 -12.07
N TYR A 316 -1.38 -10.19 -11.48
CA TYR A 316 -2.46 -10.87 -12.21
C TYR A 316 -3.58 -9.92 -12.65
N GLY A 317 -3.65 -8.70 -12.07
CA GLY A 317 -4.80 -7.80 -12.19
C GLY A 317 -4.74 -6.79 -13.32
N TRP A 318 -3.69 -6.75 -14.13
CA TRP A 318 -3.44 -5.65 -15.09
C TRP A 318 -4.54 -5.45 -16.12
N LYS A 319 -5.18 -6.54 -16.56
CA LYS A 319 -6.31 -6.48 -17.51
C LYS A 319 -7.57 -5.84 -16.94
N LEU A 320 -7.67 -5.67 -15.62
CA LEU A 320 -8.83 -5.04 -14.97
C LEU A 320 -8.71 -3.52 -14.91
N PHE A 321 -7.50 -2.97 -15.01
CA PHE A 321 -7.26 -1.54 -14.85
C PHE A 321 -8.00 -0.64 -15.85
N PRO A 322 -8.13 -1.00 -17.13
CA PRO A 322 -8.94 -0.21 -18.08
C PRO A 322 -10.42 -0.06 -17.68
N GLY A 323 -10.93 -0.93 -16.80
CA GLY A 323 -12.31 -0.83 -16.28
C GLY A 323 -12.49 0.29 -15.24
N PHE A 324 -11.41 0.84 -14.67
CA PHE A 324 -11.49 1.85 -13.61
C PHE A 324 -10.43 2.97 -13.68
N LEU A 325 -9.53 2.92 -14.67
CA LEU A 325 -8.58 4.00 -14.98
C LEU A 325 -8.58 4.28 -16.47
N ARG A 326 -8.47 5.54 -16.82
CA ARG A 326 -8.19 5.97 -18.19
C ARG A 326 -6.71 5.72 -18.51
N PRO A 327 -6.31 5.62 -19.79
CA PRO A 327 -4.92 5.38 -20.17
C PRO A 327 -3.91 6.35 -19.54
N GLU A 328 -4.26 7.63 -19.46
CA GLU A 328 -3.42 8.70 -18.89
C GLU A 328 -3.34 8.65 -17.35
N GLU A 329 -4.21 7.92 -16.69
CA GLU A 329 -4.23 7.70 -15.24
C GLU A 329 -3.44 6.44 -14.84
N MET A 330 -3.13 5.58 -15.83
CA MET A 330 -2.36 4.36 -15.58
C MET A 330 -0.87 4.70 -15.38
N PRO A 331 -0.28 4.37 -14.22
CA PRO A 331 1.14 4.62 -13.99
C PRO A 331 2.01 3.89 -15.04
N PRO A 332 2.96 4.59 -15.69
CA PRO A 332 3.81 3.99 -16.71
C PRO A 332 4.91 3.14 -16.08
N THR A 333 4.63 1.84 -15.96
CA THR A 333 5.57 0.81 -15.49
C THR A 333 5.54 -0.37 -16.45
N ALA A 334 6.59 -1.18 -16.47
CA ALA A 334 6.61 -2.44 -17.21
C ALA A 334 5.80 -3.49 -16.41
N THR A 335 4.46 -3.39 -16.51
CA THR A 335 3.58 -4.39 -15.89
C THR A 335 3.59 -5.68 -16.69
N CYS A 336 3.67 -6.84 -16.01
CA CYS A 336 3.65 -8.14 -16.65
C CYS A 336 2.86 -9.17 -15.83
N HIS A 337 2.34 -10.20 -16.50
CA HIS A 337 1.92 -11.40 -15.79
C HIS A 337 3.15 -12.05 -15.11
N PRO A 338 3.03 -12.70 -13.96
CA PRO A 338 4.19 -13.34 -13.31
C PRO A 338 4.97 -14.30 -14.21
N ASP A 339 4.29 -14.99 -15.14
CA ASP A 339 4.93 -15.89 -16.10
C ASP A 339 5.72 -15.17 -17.20
N ASP A 340 5.39 -13.89 -17.46
CA ASP A 340 6.03 -13.06 -18.48
C ASP A 340 7.20 -12.23 -17.93
N LEU A 341 7.62 -12.46 -16.66
CA LEU A 341 8.70 -11.71 -16.03
C LEU A 341 9.99 -11.77 -16.86
N GLU A 342 10.37 -12.97 -17.32
CA GLU A 342 11.60 -13.17 -18.11
C GLU A 342 11.60 -12.34 -19.39
N SER A 343 10.55 -12.45 -20.19
CA SER A 343 10.44 -11.72 -21.46
C SER A 343 10.43 -10.20 -21.23
N THR A 344 9.79 -9.73 -20.16
CA THR A 344 9.71 -8.32 -19.78
C THR A 344 11.08 -7.77 -19.37
N VAL A 345 11.80 -8.49 -18.52
CA VAL A 345 13.17 -8.11 -18.12
C VAL A 345 14.10 -8.12 -19.31
N ARG A 346 14.07 -9.18 -20.13
CA ARG A 346 14.88 -9.30 -21.36
C ARG A 346 14.66 -8.11 -22.29
N ALA A 347 13.42 -7.70 -22.50
CA ALA A 347 13.10 -6.56 -23.35
C ALA A 347 13.71 -5.25 -22.82
N LEU A 348 13.70 -5.02 -21.51
CA LEU A 348 14.33 -3.82 -20.92
C LEU A 348 15.86 -3.90 -20.91
N VAL A 349 16.46 -5.08 -20.87
CA VAL A 349 17.90 -5.26 -20.97
C VAL A 349 18.37 -4.95 -22.39
N LEU A 350 17.67 -5.45 -23.40
CA LEU A 350 18.06 -5.35 -24.80
C LEU A 350 17.71 -4.00 -25.47
N ASP A 351 16.76 -3.25 -24.90
CA ASP A 351 16.31 -1.97 -25.45
C ASP A 351 16.57 -0.81 -24.47
N PRO A 352 17.74 -0.15 -24.56
CA PRO A 352 18.06 1.01 -23.73
C PRO A 352 17.12 2.20 -23.95
N ALA A 353 16.65 2.42 -25.17
CA ALA A 353 15.78 3.54 -25.50
C ALA A 353 14.43 3.38 -24.80
N ARG A 354 13.82 2.21 -24.90
CA ARG A 354 12.59 1.85 -24.20
C ARG A 354 12.73 1.99 -22.68
N ARG A 355 13.84 1.53 -22.12
CA ARG A 355 14.12 1.62 -20.69
C ARG A 355 14.18 3.07 -20.20
N MET A 356 14.92 3.93 -20.93
CA MET A 356 15.02 5.36 -20.61
C MET A 356 13.68 6.08 -20.79
N GLU A 357 12.97 5.82 -21.88
CA GLU A 357 11.66 6.41 -22.15
C GLU A 357 10.66 6.05 -21.05
N LEU A 358 10.61 4.78 -20.65
CA LEU A 358 9.71 4.32 -19.60
C LEU A 358 10.02 5.01 -18.25
N GLY A 359 11.29 5.12 -17.88
CA GLY A 359 11.71 5.83 -16.67
C GLY A 359 11.33 7.31 -16.70
N ALA A 360 11.55 7.98 -17.82
CA ALA A 360 11.20 9.39 -18.02
C ALA A 360 9.67 9.60 -17.93
N LYS A 361 8.88 8.75 -18.61
CA LYS A 361 7.40 8.78 -18.52
C LYS A 361 6.91 8.56 -17.10
N ALA A 362 7.52 7.61 -16.37
CA ALA A 362 7.14 7.31 -14.99
C ALA A 362 7.42 8.50 -14.06
N ARG A 363 8.54 9.19 -14.21
CA ARG A 363 8.87 10.41 -13.48
C ARG A 363 7.88 11.53 -13.79
N ALA A 364 7.65 11.81 -15.06
CA ALA A 364 6.70 12.84 -15.49
C ALA A 364 5.27 12.57 -14.96
N PHE A 365 4.85 11.30 -14.93
CA PHE A 365 3.59 10.89 -14.32
C PHE A 365 3.53 11.23 -12.82
N LEU A 366 4.59 10.93 -12.06
CA LEU A 366 4.62 11.26 -10.63
C LEU A 366 4.53 12.76 -10.39
N GLU A 367 5.28 13.56 -11.15
CA GLU A 367 5.29 15.02 -11.04
C GLU A 367 3.93 15.63 -11.41
N ALA A 368 3.26 15.11 -12.43
CA ALA A 368 1.97 15.61 -12.88
C ALA A 368 0.79 15.05 -12.08
N GLN A 369 0.80 13.74 -11.79
CA GLN A 369 -0.39 13.03 -11.29
C GLN A 369 -0.31 12.69 -9.79
N TRP A 370 0.87 12.35 -9.27
CA TRP A 370 1.02 11.89 -7.89
C TRP A 370 1.89 12.82 -7.03
N SER A 371 2.08 14.07 -7.47
CA SER A 371 2.71 15.10 -6.65
C SER A 371 1.85 15.48 -5.44
N GLU A 372 2.46 16.02 -4.41
CA GLU A 372 1.74 16.52 -3.22
C GLU A 372 0.68 17.57 -3.59
N VAL A 373 0.97 18.42 -4.58
CA VAL A 373 0.03 19.45 -5.08
C VAL A 373 -1.18 18.82 -5.76
N ALA A 374 -0.96 17.86 -6.67
CA ALA A 374 -2.03 17.16 -7.36
C ALA A 374 -2.89 16.34 -6.39
N PHE A 375 -2.25 15.69 -5.42
CA PHE A 375 -2.94 14.96 -4.36
C PHE A 375 -3.81 15.90 -3.50
N ALA A 376 -3.27 17.04 -3.05
CA ALA A 376 -4.02 18.00 -2.25
C ALA A 376 -5.24 18.56 -2.99
N ALA A 377 -5.10 18.87 -4.28
CA ALA A 377 -6.21 19.33 -5.12
C ALA A 377 -7.32 18.28 -5.25
N ARG A 378 -6.96 17.02 -5.46
CA ARG A 378 -7.91 15.90 -5.52
C ARG A 378 -8.55 15.62 -4.17
N PHE A 379 -7.75 15.67 -3.10
CA PHE A 379 -8.26 15.47 -1.74
C PHE A 379 -9.20 16.59 -1.30
N ALA A 380 -9.02 17.81 -1.78
CA ALA A 380 -9.97 18.90 -1.56
C ALA A 380 -11.37 18.54 -2.04
N ARG A 381 -11.51 17.87 -3.20
CA ARG A 381 -12.80 17.37 -3.71
C ARG A 381 -13.43 16.33 -2.77
N ILE A 382 -12.60 15.49 -2.11
CA ILE A 382 -13.07 14.56 -1.07
C ILE A 382 -13.62 15.33 0.14
N VAL A 383 -12.90 16.36 0.59
CA VAL A 383 -13.28 17.17 1.76
C VAL A 383 -14.52 18.00 1.48
N THR A 384 -14.66 18.57 0.29
CA THR A 384 -15.86 19.36 -0.09
C THR A 384 -17.06 18.49 -0.44
N GLY A 385 -16.84 17.22 -0.83
CA GLY A 385 -17.89 16.30 -1.29
C GLY A 385 -18.16 16.40 -2.79
N ASP A 386 -17.37 17.18 -3.54
CA ASP A 386 -17.44 17.29 -5.00
C ASP A 386 -16.62 16.18 -5.68
N ILE A 387 -16.96 14.92 -5.40
CA ILE A 387 -16.24 13.76 -5.91
C ILE A 387 -16.79 13.38 -7.28
N PRO A 388 -15.94 13.30 -8.34
CA PRO A 388 -16.41 12.91 -9.67
C PRO A 388 -17.04 11.52 -9.68
N ALA A 389 -18.05 11.34 -10.53
CA ALA A 389 -18.78 10.08 -10.63
C ALA A 389 -17.86 8.91 -11.05
N ASP A 390 -16.87 9.16 -11.91
CA ASP A 390 -15.89 8.18 -12.39
C ASP A 390 -14.82 7.79 -11.35
N TRP A 391 -14.84 8.42 -10.15
CA TRP A 391 -13.97 8.01 -9.04
C TRP A 391 -14.60 6.92 -8.18
N TRP A 392 -15.91 6.74 -8.28
CA TRP A 392 -16.63 5.79 -7.48
C TRP A 392 -16.60 4.38 -8.08
N MET A 393 -16.29 3.41 -7.25
CA MET A 393 -16.38 1.99 -7.53
C MET A 393 -17.53 1.39 -6.74
N LYS A 394 -18.32 0.54 -7.38
CA LYS A 394 -19.36 -0.24 -6.71
C LYS A 394 -18.77 -1.60 -6.27
N PRO A 395 -19.26 -2.18 -5.18
CA PRO A 395 -18.84 -3.52 -4.76
C PRO A 395 -18.99 -4.57 -5.88
N GLU A 396 -20.02 -4.44 -6.71
CA GLU A 396 -20.31 -5.34 -7.83
C GLU A 396 -19.28 -5.25 -8.96
N ASP A 397 -18.46 -4.18 -8.99
CA ASP A 397 -17.41 -3.99 -10.00
C ASP A 397 -16.10 -4.69 -9.62
N VAL A 398 -15.99 -5.18 -8.38
CA VAL A 398 -14.80 -5.91 -7.91
C VAL A 398 -14.76 -7.30 -8.57
N ARG A 399 -13.68 -7.55 -9.34
CA ARG A 399 -13.50 -8.78 -10.15
C ARG A 399 -12.21 -9.54 -9.81
N TYR A 400 -11.40 -9.05 -8.89
CA TYR A 400 -10.07 -9.59 -8.66
C TYR A 400 -10.11 -10.89 -7.84
N LEU A 401 -9.57 -11.97 -8.41
CA LEU A 401 -9.57 -13.31 -7.82
C LEU A 401 -8.23 -13.72 -7.23
N HIS A 402 -7.17 -13.00 -7.59
CA HIS A 402 -5.82 -13.28 -7.15
C HIS A 402 -5.46 -12.38 -5.95
N GLY A 403 -4.23 -12.47 -5.52
CA GLY A 403 -3.79 -11.70 -4.37
C GLY A 403 -2.40 -11.10 -4.56
N LEU A 404 -1.85 -10.65 -3.48
CA LEU A 404 -0.48 -10.18 -3.38
C LEU A 404 0.37 -11.24 -2.67
N GLY A 405 1.49 -11.61 -3.29
CA GLY A 405 2.47 -12.49 -2.67
C GLY A 405 2.12 -13.98 -2.67
N LEU A 406 1.17 -14.40 -3.50
CA LEU A 406 0.79 -15.79 -3.70
C LEU A 406 0.84 -16.16 -5.19
N GLU A 407 1.26 -17.35 -5.50
CA GLU A 407 1.10 -17.92 -6.83
C GLU A 407 -0.37 -18.31 -7.08
N GLU A 408 -0.79 -18.31 -8.34
CA GLU A 408 -2.17 -18.64 -8.69
C GLU A 408 -2.60 -20.00 -8.14
N GLY A 409 -1.75 -21.03 -8.25
CA GLY A 409 -2.01 -22.36 -7.71
C GLY A 409 -2.24 -22.36 -6.19
N GLU A 410 -1.45 -21.58 -5.44
CA GLU A 410 -1.62 -21.42 -4.00
C GLU A 410 -2.99 -20.78 -3.67
N VAL A 411 -3.36 -19.72 -4.41
CA VAL A 411 -4.65 -19.03 -4.20
C VAL A 411 -5.81 -19.97 -4.48
N ARG A 412 -5.77 -20.73 -5.61
CA ARG A 412 -6.79 -21.74 -5.95
C ARG A 412 -6.95 -22.78 -4.85
N MET A 413 -5.86 -23.35 -4.36
CA MET A 413 -5.87 -24.34 -3.28
C MET A 413 -6.46 -23.76 -1.97
N ILE A 414 -6.09 -22.52 -1.60
CA ILE A 414 -6.59 -21.87 -0.39
C ILE A 414 -8.09 -21.63 -0.50
N ILE A 415 -8.57 -21.07 -1.60
CA ILE A 415 -10.00 -20.82 -1.84
C ILE A 415 -10.79 -22.11 -1.88
N GLY A 416 -10.32 -23.11 -2.64
CA GLY A 416 -10.96 -24.43 -2.73
C GLY A 416 -11.10 -25.08 -1.36
N ALA A 417 -10.02 -25.11 -0.58
CA ALA A 417 -10.03 -25.67 0.77
C ALA A 417 -10.95 -24.89 1.74
N LEU A 418 -11.03 -23.56 1.64
CA LEU A 418 -11.98 -22.76 2.45
C LEU A 418 -13.43 -23.14 2.12
N VAL A 419 -13.76 -23.23 0.83
CA VAL A 419 -15.13 -23.58 0.37
C VAL A 419 -15.49 -25.01 0.76
N GLU A 420 -14.59 -25.96 0.57
CA GLU A 420 -14.80 -27.36 0.90
C GLU A 420 -15.00 -27.60 2.40
N ASN A 421 -14.19 -26.97 3.26
CA ASN A 421 -14.22 -27.25 4.70
C ASN A 421 -15.21 -26.37 5.48
N PHE A 422 -15.55 -25.17 4.99
CA PHE A 422 -16.35 -24.19 5.74
C PHE A 422 -17.51 -23.59 4.93
N GLY A 423 -17.71 -24.05 3.68
CA GLY A 423 -18.71 -23.50 2.76
C GLY A 423 -18.26 -22.16 2.14
N ALA A 424 -18.94 -21.75 1.07
CA ALA A 424 -18.60 -20.51 0.33
C ALA A 424 -18.77 -19.22 1.15
N SER A 425 -19.58 -19.24 2.21
CA SER A 425 -19.71 -18.12 3.13
C SER A 425 -18.41 -17.79 3.89
N ALA A 426 -17.45 -18.73 3.95
CA ALA A 426 -16.13 -18.47 4.51
C ALA A 426 -15.34 -17.40 3.74
N LEU A 427 -15.66 -17.19 2.46
CA LEU A 427 -15.07 -16.14 1.62
C LEU A 427 -15.55 -14.73 2.00
N GLN A 428 -16.67 -14.64 2.72
CA GLN A 428 -17.22 -13.37 3.23
C GLN A 428 -17.61 -12.36 2.13
N VAL A 429 -18.03 -12.83 0.97
CA VAL A 429 -18.42 -12.02 -0.20
C VAL A 429 -19.86 -12.29 -0.65
N ASP A 430 -20.73 -12.73 0.25
CA ASP A 430 -22.14 -13.08 -0.03
C ASP A 430 -22.96 -11.89 -0.58
N HIS A 431 -22.55 -10.65 -0.27
CA HIS A 431 -23.15 -9.41 -0.77
C HIS A 431 -22.83 -9.12 -2.23
N VAL A 432 -21.87 -9.83 -2.85
CA VAL A 432 -21.51 -9.75 -4.27
C VAL A 432 -21.61 -11.16 -4.89
N PRO A 433 -22.81 -11.63 -5.24
CA PRO A 433 -23.02 -13.00 -5.72
C PRO A 433 -22.18 -13.40 -6.93
N GLY A 434 -21.97 -12.46 -7.87
CA GLY A 434 -21.11 -12.67 -9.02
C GLY A 434 -19.67 -12.99 -8.65
N LEU A 435 -19.07 -12.17 -7.78
CA LEU A 435 -17.70 -12.39 -7.28
C LEU A 435 -17.60 -13.70 -6.48
N LYS A 436 -18.62 -14.02 -5.67
CA LYS A 436 -18.67 -15.28 -4.93
C LYS A 436 -18.59 -16.48 -5.87
N THR A 437 -19.43 -16.48 -6.90
CA THR A 437 -19.47 -17.55 -7.92
C THR A 437 -18.14 -17.69 -8.65
N GLU A 438 -17.50 -16.57 -9.03
CA GLU A 438 -16.20 -16.58 -9.69
C GLU A 438 -15.09 -17.13 -8.77
N LEU A 439 -15.06 -16.74 -7.49
CA LEU A 439 -14.11 -17.29 -6.51
C LEU A 439 -14.31 -18.79 -6.30
N GLU A 440 -15.56 -19.26 -6.23
CA GLU A 440 -15.85 -20.70 -6.12
C GLU A 440 -15.36 -21.48 -7.35
N LYS A 441 -15.65 -21.00 -8.55
CA LYS A 441 -15.14 -21.60 -9.80
C LYS A 441 -13.62 -21.59 -9.84
N PHE A 442 -13.01 -20.49 -9.47
CA PHE A 442 -11.56 -20.33 -9.42
C PHE A 442 -10.91 -21.35 -8.48
N GLY A 443 -11.48 -21.55 -7.28
CA GLY A 443 -11.00 -22.51 -6.29
C GLY A 443 -11.15 -23.97 -6.72
N ARG A 444 -12.16 -24.29 -7.56
CA ARG A 444 -12.36 -25.66 -8.12
C ARG A 444 -11.42 -26.00 -9.28
N GLY A 445 -10.55 -25.09 -9.70
CA GLY A 445 -9.64 -25.33 -10.81
C GLY A 445 -10.28 -25.26 -12.20
N SER A 446 -11.57 -24.92 -12.31
CA SER A 446 -12.24 -24.69 -13.60
C SER A 446 -11.58 -23.47 -14.28
N ALA A 447 -11.16 -23.61 -15.54
CA ALA A 447 -10.51 -22.54 -16.28
C ALA A 447 -11.40 -21.29 -16.28
N VAL A 448 -10.99 -20.27 -15.54
CA VAL A 448 -11.48 -18.93 -15.79
C VAL A 448 -10.90 -18.56 -17.16
N THR A 449 -11.75 -18.32 -18.13
CA THR A 449 -11.37 -17.96 -19.49
C THR A 449 -10.35 -16.81 -19.42
N ARG A 450 -9.13 -17.10 -19.89
CA ARG A 450 -8.00 -16.16 -19.91
C ARG A 450 -8.27 -14.95 -20.80
#